data_f62aead3ecd0d5f87f5cda30415f0e09
#
_entry.id   f62aead3ecd0d5f87f5cda30415f0e09
#
_cell.length_a   1.000
_cell.length_b   1.000
_cell.length_c   1.000
_cell.angle_alpha   90.00
_cell.angle_beta   90.00
_cell.angle_gamma   90.00
#
_symmetry.space_group_name_H-M   'P 1'
#
loop_
_entity.id
_entity.type
_entity.pdbx_description
1 polymer ?
#
loop_
_entity_poly.entity_id
_entity_poly.type
_entity_poly.pdbx_seq_one_letter_code
_entity_poly.pdbx_strand_id
1 'polypeptide(L)'
;MNFRKAGITFPDHAAKSRDQAMTIDDKTRTELEAAVFRRLVEHLRSRTDVQNIDLMNLAGFCRNCLSNWLKEEADAKGAALSKDESREAVYGMPYETWKSTYQRPASPEQIAAMKKVHPGH
;
A
#
# COMPACT_ATOMS: atom_id res chain seq x y z
N MET A 1 -5.93 -8.87 4.28
CA MET A 1 -6.53 -8.61 4.80
C MET A 1 -7.39 -9.21 5.00
N ASN A 2 -8.00 -9.14 5.32
CA ASN A 2 -8.79 -9.60 5.46
C ASN A 2 -9.65 -9.27 6.16
N PHE A 3 -10.18 -8.51 6.20
CA PHE A 3 -11.05 -8.16 6.93
C PHE A 3 -12.10 -8.96 6.78
N ARG A 4 -12.09 -9.81 6.44
CA ARG A 4 -12.94 -10.55 6.29
C ARG A 4 -13.06 -11.32 7.28
N LYS A 5 -12.91 -11.40 8.08
CA LYS A 5 -13.13 -11.99 8.98
C LYS A 5 -13.43 -11.64 9.93
N ALA A 6 -13.43 -11.03 10.02
CA ALA A 6 -13.71 -10.55 10.93
C ALA A 6 -14.94 -10.55 10.98
N GLY A 7 -15.39 -10.99 10.84
CA GLY A 7 -16.57 -10.97 10.82
C GLY A 7 -17.13 -10.65 9.69
N ILE A 8 -16.69 -10.24 8.98
CA ILE A 8 -17.16 -9.83 7.95
C ILE A 8 -16.98 -10.71 7.13
N THR A 9 -17.27 -11.26 6.90
CA THR A 9 -17.14 -12.08 6.20
C THR A 9 -17.49 -12.07 5.17
N PHE A 10 -17.40 -11.98 4.51
CA PHE A 10 -17.52 -12.20 3.46
C PHE A 10 -17.15 -13.34 3.38
N PRO A 11 -17.47 -14.07 3.61
CA PRO A 11 -17.31 -15.19 3.64
C PRO A 11 -16.70 -15.94 2.82
N ASP A 12 -16.54 -16.75 2.84
CA ASP A 12 -16.06 -17.50 2.20
C ASP A 12 -16.51 -17.90 1.13
N HIS A 13 -17.23 -18.28 1.22
CA HIS A 13 -17.72 -18.38 -0.04
C HIS A 13 -17.48 -17.10 -0.70
N ALA A 14 -16.81 -16.26 0.02
CA ALA A 14 -16.58 -14.96 -0.44
C ALA A 14 -15.91 -14.89 -1.76
N ALA A 15 -14.86 -15.62 -1.95
CA ALA A 15 -14.15 -15.50 -3.21
C ALA A 15 -15.04 -15.89 -4.36
N LYS A 16 -15.70 -17.01 -4.23
CA LYS A 16 -16.53 -17.45 -5.31
C LYS A 16 -17.75 -16.59 -5.48
N SER A 17 -18.40 -16.23 -4.39
CA SER A 17 -19.57 -15.40 -4.54
C SER A 17 -19.23 -14.02 -5.04
N ARG A 18 -18.07 -13.51 -4.73
CA ARG A 18 -17.68 -12.24 -5.28
C ARG A 18 -17.54 -12.32 -6.80
N ASP A 19 -16.92 -13.36 -7.30
CA ASP A 19 -16.78 -13.53 -8.73
C ASP A 19 -18.15 -13.66 -9.41
N GLN A 20 -19.05 -14.37 -8.78
CA GLN A 20 -20.37 -14.53 -9.35
C GLN A 20 -21.17 -13.24 -9.31
N ALA A 21 -20.96 -12.42 -8.29
CA ALA A 21 -21.67 -11.16 -8.16
C ALA A 21 -21.21 -10.12 -9.15
N MET A 22 -19.99 -10.25 -9.65
CA MET A 22 -19.47 -9.27 -10.59
C MET A 22 -19.94 -9.59 -11.98
N THR A 23 -20.49 -8.59 -12.63
CA THR A 23 -20.90 -8.73 -14.03
C THR A 23 -19.80 -8.33 -14.99
N ILE A 24 -18.68 -7.86 -14.49
CA ILE A 24 -17.55 -7.45 -15.30
C ILE A 24 -16.59 -8.62 -15.48
N ASP A 25 -15.89 -8.63 -16.59
CA ASP A 25 -14.92 -9.68 -16.85
C ASP A 25 -13.59 -9.40 -16.14
N ASP A 26 -12.67 -10.34 -16.23
CA ASP A 26 -11.40 -10.22 -15.54
C ASP A 26 -10.56 -9.08 -16.05
N LYS A 27 -10.61 -8.80 -17.34
CA LYS A 27 -9.86 -7.69 -17.91
C LYS A 27 -10.35 -6.36 -17.34
N THR A 28 -11.65 -6.19 -17.30
CA THR A 28 -12.24 -4.96 -16.76
C THR A 28 -11.92 -4.82 -15.28
N ARG A 29 -12.03 -5.92 -14.53
CA ARG A 29 -11.71 -5.88 -13.10
C ARG A 29 -10.25 -5.45 -12.89
N THR A 30 -9.34 -6.02 -13.67
CA THR A 30 -7.93 -5.66 -13.56
C THR A 30 -7.72 -4.18 -13.83
N GLU A 31 -8.41 -3.65 -14.84
CA GLU A 31 -8.29 -2.22 -15.15
C GLU A 31 -8.82 -1.34 -14.04
N LEU A 32 -9.93 -1.76 -13.43
CA LEU A 32 -10.49 -1.00 -12.32
C LEU A 32 -9.57 -1.02 -11.11
N GLU A 33 -9.00 -2.18 -10.82
CA GLU A 33 -8.07 -2.29 -9.70
C GLU A 33 -6.82 -1.45 -9.94
N ALA A 34 -6.32 -1.43 -11.17
CA ALA A 34 -5.19 -0.57 -11.50
C ALA A 34 -5.56 0.90 -11.35
N ALA A 35 -6.76 1.27 -11.76
CA ALA A 35 -7.21 2.65 -11.65
C ALA A 35 -7.32 3.08 -10.19
N VAL A 36 -7.85 2.19 -9.34
CA VAL A 36 -7.95 2.49 -7.91
C VAL A 36 -6.57 2.61 -7.28
N PHE A 37 -5.65 1.73 -7.66
CA PHE A 37 -4.29 1.83 -7.14
C PHE A 37 -3.66 3.18 -7.51
N ARG A 38 -3.86 3.62 -8.75
CA ARG A 38 -3.33 4.92 -9.17
C ARG A 38 -3.93 6.06 -8.35
N ARG A 39 -5.23 5.96 -8.04
CA ARG A 39 -5.87 6.97 -7.21
C ARG A 39 -5.34 6.95 -5.78
N LEU A 40 -5.08 5.77 -5.23
CA LEU A 40 -4.48 5.67 -3.91
C LEU A 40 -3.11 6.32 -3.89
N VAL A 41 -2.30 6.04 -4.88
CA VAL A 41 -0.96 6.60 -4.97
C VAL A 41 -1.02 8.12 -5.08
N GLU A 42 -1.90 8.64 -5.92
CA GLU A 42 -2.07 10.08 -6.05
C GLU A 42 -2.53 10.72 -4.75
N HIS A 43 -3.43 10.04 -4.05
CA HIS A 43 -3.89 10.55 -2.76
C HIS A 43 -2.74 10.63 -1.77
N LEU A 44 -1.93 9.58 -1.69
CA LEU A 44 -0.79 9.58 -0.78
C LEU A 44 0.22 10.65 -1.15
N ARG A 45 0.42 10.90 -2.45
CA ARG A 45 1.31 11.98 -2.89
C ARG A 45 0.79 13.34 -2.46
N SER A 46 -0.51 13.51 -2.37
CA SER A 46 -1.10 14.78 -1.94
C SER A 46 -1.04 14.97 -0.44
N ARG A 47 -0.77 13.91 0.31
CA ARG A 47 -0.74 13.97 1.77
C ARG A 47 0.69 13.85 2.29
N THR A 48 1.54 14.80 1.89
CA THR A 48 2.93 14.81 2.35
C THR A 48 3.04 15.17 3.83
N ASP A 49 1.96 15.65 4.43
CA ASP A 49 1.87 15.90 5.87
C ASP A 49 1.80 14.61 6.67
N VAL A 50 1.40 13.50 6.06
CA VAL A 50 1.27 12.23 6.78
C VAL A 50 2.58 11.47 6.65
N GLN A 51 3.21 11.18 7.77
CA GLN A 51 4.48 10.47 7.80
C GLN A 51 4.26 8.97 7.61
N ASN A 52 5.26 8.29 7.11
CA ASN A 52 5.18 6.84 6.96
C ASN A 52 4.92 6.13 8.29
N ILE A 53 5.52 6.64 9.37
CA ILE A 53 5.29 6.04 10.68
C ILE A 53 3.83 6.20 11.11
N ASP A 54 3.18 7.30 10.72
CA ASP A 54 1.76 7.48 11.02
C ASP A 54 0.92 6.44 10.31
N LEU A 55 1.23 6.19 9.03
CA LEU A 55 0.52 5.16 8.26
C LEU A 55 0.72 3.79 8.88
N MET A 56 1.96 3.46 9.24
CA MET A 56 2.24 2.17 9.88
C MET A 56 1.44 2.01 11.16
N ASN A 57 1.37 3.04 11.99
CA ASN A 57 0.68 2.94 13.25
C ASN A 57 -0.83 2.83 13.09
N LEU A 58 -1.39 3.52 12.10
CA LEU A 58 -2.83 3.55 11.91
C LEU A 58 -3.35 2.44 11.01
N ALA A 59 -2.62 2.12 9.95
CA ALA A 59 -3.13 1.22 8.92
C ALA A 59 -2.28 -0.03 8.71
N GLY A 60 -1.11 -0.10 9.32
CA GLY A 60 -0.27 -1.27 9.19
C GLY A 60 0.53 -1.36 7.91
N PHE A 61 0.55 -0.31 7.12
CA PHE A 61 1.40 -0.24 5.94
C PHE A 61 1.80 1.22 5.71
N CYS A 62 2.80 1.42 4.88
CA CYS A 62 3.21 2.78 4.53
C CYS A 62 3.58 2.82 3.05
N ARG A 63 4.05 3.98 2.60
CA ARG A 63 4.45 4.14 1.18
C ARG A 63 5.53 3.15 0.77
N ASN A 64 6.44 2.87 1.67
CA ASN A 64 7.50 1.89 1.39
C ASN A 64 6.93 0.49 1.23
N CYS A 65 5.93 0.14 2.00
CA CYS A 65 5.27 -1.16 1.84
C CYS A 65 4.63 -1.29 0.47
N LEU A 66 3.94 -0.24 0.02
CA LEU A 66 3.35 -0.25 -1.31
C LEU A 66 4.40 -0.42 -2.40
N SER A 67 5.52 0.28 -2.28
CA SER A 67 6.57 0.17 -3.27
C SER A 67 7.21 -1.21 -3.24
N ASN A 68 7.35 -1.80 -2.06
CA ASN A 68 7.87 -3.16 -1.94
C ASN A 68 6.93 -4.17 -2.58
N TRP A 69 5.63 -4.02 -2.37
CA TRP A 69 4.65 -4.91 -2.98
C TRP A 69 4.67 -4.79 -4.49
N LEU A 70 4.81 -3.57 -5.01
CA LEU A 70 4.91 -3.36 -6.45
C LEU A 70 6.14 -4.06 -7.02
N LYS A 71 7.28 -3.94 -6.33
CA LYS A 71 8.50 -4.60 -6.74
C LYS A 71 8.36 -6.12 -6.71
N GLU A 72 7.75 -6.64 -5.66
CA GLU A 72 7.53 -8.08 -5.53
C GLU A 72 6.66 -8.62 -6.66
N GLU A 73 5.61 -7.90 -6.99
CA GLU A 73 4.74 -8.32 -8.08
C GLU A 73 5.43 -8.24 -9.42
N ALA A 74 6.25 -7.22 -9.61
CA ALA A 74 7.03 -7.12 -10.83
C ALA A 74 8.00 -8.28 -10.96
N ASP A 75 8.68 -8.63 -9.87
CA ASP A 75 9.62 -9.75 -9.88
C ASP A 75 8.89 -11.05 -10.19
N ALA A 76 7.72 -11.24 -9.61
CA ALA A 76 6.94 -12.46 -9.83
C ALA A 76 6.52 -12.62 -11.28
N LYS A 77 6.33 -11.52 -11.99
CA LYS A 77 5.93 -11.55 -13.38
C LYS A 77 7.09 -11.41 -14.35
N GLY A 78 8.30 -11.30 -13.84
CA GLY A 78 9.46 -11.10 -14.68
C GLY A 78 9.55 -9.72 -15.32
N ALA A 79 8.86 -8.74 -14.74
CA ALA A 79 8.92 -7.39 -15.25
C ALA A 79 10.14 -6.67 -14.69
N ALA A 80 10.85 -5.95 -15.54
CA ALA A 80 12.06 -5.26 -15.12
C ALA A 80 11.69 -3.95 -14.46
N LEU A 81 11.64 -3.96 -13.14
CA LEU A 81 11.35 -2.78 -12.35
C LEU A 81 12.32 -2.76 -11.18
N SER A 82 13.12 -1.72 -11.08
CA SER A 82 14.08 -1.62 -10.01
C SER A 82 13.40 -1.18 -8.72
N LYS A 83 14.11 -1.33 -7.61
CA LYS A 83 13.60 -0.86 -6.33
C LYS A 83 13.39 0.66 -6.35
N ASP A 84 14.32 1.40 -6.95
CA ASP A 84 14.17 2.85 -7.03
C ASP A 84 12.99 3.24 -7.90
N GLU A 85 12.79 2.54 -9.00
CA GLU A 85 11.64 2.82 -9.86
C GLU A 85 10.33 2.54 -9.14
N SER A 86 10.27 1.47 -8.36
CA SER A 86 9.05 1.15 -7.62
C SER A 86 8.76 2.19 -6.54
N ARG A 87 9.80 2.71 -5.91
CA ARG A 87 9.63 3.79 -4.94
C ARG A 87 9.16 5.07 -5.61
N GLU A 88 9.76 5.40 -6.74
CA GLU A 88 9.36 6.62 -7.45
C GLU A 88 7.92 6.52 -7.94
N ALA A 89 7.48 5.33 -8.31
CA ALA A 89 6.09 5.14 -8.72
C ALA A 89 5.12 5.50 -7.62
N VAL A 90 5.48 5.23 -6.37
CA VAL A 90 4.62 5.53 -5.23
C VAL A 90 4.81 6.97 -4.75
N TYR A 91 6.04 7.42 -4.63
CA TYR A 91 6.31 8.74 -4.07
C TYR A 91 6.12 9.88 -5.06
N GLY A 92 6.21 9.59 -6.36
CA GLY A 92 6.11 10.61 -7.39
C GLY A 92 7.39 11.39 -7.59
N MET A 93 8.45 10.97 -6.94
CA MET A 93 9.77 11.61 -7.02
C MET A 93 10.77 10.62 -6.45
N PRO A 94 12.07 10.82 -6.67
CA PRO A 94 13.07 9.96 -6.05
C PRO A 94 12.89 9.92 -4.54
N TYR A 95 13.05 8.75 -3.96
CA TYR A 95 12.79 8.56 -2.54
C TYR A 95 13.65 9.48 -1.67
N GLU A 96 14.92 9.65 -2.04
CA GLU A 96 15.80 10.52 -1.24
C GLU A 96 15.30 11.96 -1.27
N THR A 97 14.73 12.41 -2.38
CA THR A 97 14.16 13.74 -2.46
C THR A 97 12.96 13.88 -1.55
N TRP A 98 12.08 12.87 -1.55
CA TRP A 98 10.91 12.90 -0.69
C TRP A 98 11.33 12.91 0.79
N LYS A 99 12.31 12.08 1.11
CA LYS A 99 12.81 11.96 2.48
C LYS A 99 13.37 13.29 2.98
N SER A 100 14.22 13.91 2.17
CA SER A 100 14.84 15.16 2.59
C SER A 100 13.85 16.31 2.64
N THR A 101 12.78 16.24 1.85
CA THR A 101 11.82 17.33 1.78
C THR A 101 10.71 17.20 2.82
N TYR A 102 10.22 16.00 3.04
CA TYR A 102 8.97 15.81 3.80
C TYR A 102 9.13 14.96 5.06
N GLN A 103 10.10 14.07 5.13
CA GLN A 103 10.21 13.20 6.29
C GLN A 103 10.74 13.94 7.48
N ARG A 104 10.09 13.75 8.62
CA ARG A 104 10.50 14.37 9.87
C ARG A 104 10.90 13.30 10.86
N PRO A 105 11.75 13.61 11.84
CA PRO A 105 12.09 12.66 12.89
C PRO A 105 10.81 12.22 13.61
N ALA A 106 10.73 10.95 13.91
CA ALA A 106 9.58 10.42 14.64
C ALA A 106 9.67 10.84 16.10
N SER A 107 8.52 11.18 16.67
CA SER A 107 8.45 11.51 18.08
C SER A 107 8.59 10.23 18.92
N PRO A 108 8.94 10.37 20.21
CA PRO A 108 8.98 9.21 21.09
C PRO A 108 7.65 8.48 21.15
N GLU A 109 6.55 9.22 21.08
CA GLU A 109 5.21 8.61 21.09
C GLU A 109 4.95 7.81 19.83
N GLN A 110 5.38 8.32 18.68
CA GLN A 110 5.22 7.59 17.42
C GLN A 110 6.05 6.32 17.42
N ILE A 111 7.27 6.39 17.93
CA ILE A 111 8.15 5.23 18.00
C ILE A 111 7.58 4.19 18.95
N ALA A 112 7.09 4.62 20.11
CA ALA A 112 6.51 3.69 21.08
C ALA A 112 5.28 3.01 20.51
N ALA A 113 4.43 3.76 19.79
CA ALA A 113 3.25 3.18 19.17
C ALA A 113 3.62 2.15 18.12
N MET A 114 4.65 2.44 17.33
CA MET A 114 5.09 1.51 16.29
C MET A 114 5.61 0.22 16.90
N LYS A 115 6.40 0.31 17.95
CA LYS A 115 6.94 -0.87 18.60
C LYS A 115 5.85 -1.73 19.20
N LYS A 116 4.81 -1.10 19.70
CA LYS A 116 3.70 -1.83 20.32
C LYS A 116 2.89 -2.60 19.28
N VAL A 117 2.64 -1.97 18.12
CA VAL A 117 1.78 -2.55 17.10
C VAL A 117 2.58 -3.44 16.13
N HIS A 118 3.84 -3.10 15.91
CA HIS A 118 4.69 -3.81 14.96
C HIS A 118 5.99 -4.19 15.64
N PRO A 119 5.95 -5.12 16.60
CA PRO A 119 7.17 -5.52 17.30
C PRO A 119 8.15 -6.12 16.29
N GLY A 120 9.38 -5.70 16.33
CA GLY A 120 10.37 -6.19 15.40
C GLY A 120 10.39 -5.51 14.06
N HIS A 121 9.61 -4.50 13.88
CA HIS A 121 9.56 -3.79 12.60
C HIS A 121 10.68 -2.74 12.51
#